data_d369965790c0bff2d07a064c2054cf05
#
_entry.id   d369965790c0bff2d07a064c2054cf05
#
_cell.length_a   1.000
_cell.length_b   1.000
_cell.length_c   1.000
_cell.angle_alpha   90.00
_cell.angle_beta   90.00
_cell.angle_gamma   90.00
#
_symmetry.space_group_name_H-M   'P 1'
#
loop_
_entity.id
_entity.type
_entity.pdbx_description
1 polymer ?
#
loop_
_entity_poly.entity_id
_entity_poly.type
_entity_poly.pdbx_seq_one_letter_code
_entity_poly.pdbx_strand_id
1 'polypeptide(L)' 'VERLVVSPAAGIFTPDSDLTDGSPIAVGTVVGHVGEVEVRSPFAGLLQGFIALETERVTNRQPIAWLRTEP' A
#
# COMPACT_ATOMS: atom_id res chain seq x y z
N VAL A 1 -4.24 -11.30 11.54
CA VAL A 1 -3.69 -10.02 12.02
C VAL A 1 -3.69 -9.03 10.88
N GLU A 2 -4.08 -7.78 11.17
CA GLU A 2 -4.12 -6.73 10.17
C GLU A 2 -2.89 -5.86 10.27
N ARG A 3 -2.33 -5.48 9.12
CA ARG A 3 -1.14 -4.64 9.03
C ARG A 3 -1.40 -3.48 8.09
N LEU A 4 -0.84 -2.34 8.42
CA LEU A 4 -0.94 -1.15 7.59
C LEU A 4 0.34 -0.95 6.79
N VAL A 5 0.18 -0.64 5.51
CA VAL A 5 1.29 -0.19 4.68
C VAL A 5 1.26 1.34 4.70
N VAL A 6 2.37 1.94 5.07
CA VAL A 6 2.45 3.40 5.19
C VAL A 6 3.28 3.97 4.06
N SER A 7 2.99 5.24 3.74
CA SER A 7 3.72 5.94 2.69
C SER A 7 5.16 6.20 3.11
N PRO A 8 6.15 5.92 2.22
CA PRO A 8 7.55 6.22 2.53
C PRO A 8 7.93 7.68 2.28
N ALA A 9 7.02 8.46 1.70
CA ALA A 9 7.32 9.85 1.33
C ALA A 9 6.01 10.64 1.25
N ALA A 10 6.15 11.96 1.14
CA ALA A 10 5.00 12.83 0.88
C ALA A 10 4.86 13.03 -0.63
N GLY A 11 3.65 13.05 -1.12
CA GLY A 11 3.38 13.26 -2.54
C GLY A 11 2.02 12.73 -2.95
N ILE A 12 1.82 12.59 -4.25
CA ILE A 12 0.55 12.09 -4.80
C ILE A 12 0.60 10.57 -4.88
N PHE A 13 -0.38 9.90 -4.31
CA PHE A 13 -0.45 8.45 -4.28
C PHE A 13 -1.11 7.92 -5.56
N THR A 14 -0.48 6.93 -6.17
CA THR A 14 -1.03 6.19 -7.31
C THR A 14 -0.98 4.71 -6.97
N PRO A 15 -2.12 4.06 -6.74
CA PRO A 15 -2.12 2.63 -6.45
C PRO A 15 -1.75 1.82 -7.69
N ASP A 16 -1.21 0.61 -7.47
CA ASP A 16 -0.92 -0.31 -8.55
C ASP A 16 -2.23 -0.83 -9.12
N SER A 17 -2.45 -0.62 -10.41
CA SER A 17 -3.69 -1.00 -11.07
C SER A 17 -3.89 -2.51 -11.19
N ASP A 18 -2.83 -3.29 -11.03
CA ASP A 18 -2.92 -4.76 -11.09
C ASP A 18 -3.39 -5.38 -9.77
N LEU A 19 -3.47 -4.58 -8.71
CA LEU A 19 -3.89 -5.07 -7.40
C LEU A 19 -5.36 -4.77 -7.16
N THR A 20 -6.05 -5.78 -6.64
CA THR A 20 -7.46 -5.66 -6.25
C THR A 20 -7.62 -6.21 -4.84
N ASP A 21 -8.81 -6.00 -4.25
CA ASP A 21 -9.11 -6.55 -2.94
C ASP A 21 -8.96 -8.07 -2.99
N GLY A 22 -8.24 -8.62 -2.01
CA GLY A 22 -7.97 -10.04 -1.93
C GLY A 22 -6.71 -10.48 -2.64
N SER A 23 -5.99 -9.58 -3.33
CA SER A 23 -4.75 -9.93 -4.00
C SER A 23 -3.69 -10.37 -3.01
N PRO A 24 -2.94 -11.46 -3.30
CA PRO A 24 -1.83 -11.84 -2.43
C PRO A 24 -0.68 -10.86 -2.57
N ILE A 25 -0.13 -10.44 -1.44
CA ILE A 25 0.98 -9.50 -1.37
C ILE A 25 2.14 -10.19 -0.69
N ALA A 26 3.32 -10.14 -1.30
CA ALA A 26 4.54 -10.66 -0.70
C ALA A 26 5.35 -9.48 -0.14
N VAL A 27 6.28 -9.78 0.75
CA VAL A 27 7.24 -8.79 1.22
C VAL A 27 8.00 -8.24 0.01
N GLY A 28 8.03 -6.92 -0.13
CA GLY A 28 8.70 -6.26 -1.26
C GLY A 28 7.81 -6.02 -2.46
N THR A 29 6.57 -6.49 -2.46
CA THR A 29 5.63 -6.22 -3.54
C THR A 29 5.35 -4.72 -3.62
N VAL A 30 5.43 -4.16 -4.82
CA VAL A 30 5.09 -2.76 -5.06
C VAL A 30 3.58 -2.63 -5.06
N VAL A 31 3.04 -1.86 -4.12
CA VAL A 31 1.59 -1.66 -4.01
C VAL A 31 1.14 -0.35 -4.63
N GLY A 32 2.08 0.50 -5.00
CA GLY A 32 1.77 1.77 -5.64
C GLY A 32 2.99 2.68 -5.65
N HIS A 33 2.75 3.94 -5.92
CA HIS A 33 3.79 4.96 -5.96
C HIS A 33 3.32 6.21 -5.24
N VAL A 34 4.25 6.90 -4.59
CA VAL A 34 4.02 8.24 -4.07
C VAL A 34 5.00 9.15 -4.81
N GLY A 35 4.47 9.97 -5.73
CA GLY A 35 5.31 10.67 -6.67
C GLY A 35 6.12 9.66 -7.49
N GLU A 36 7.44 9.73 -7.42
CA GLU A 36 8.32 8.79 -8.12
C GLU A 36 8.82 7.66 -7.22
N VAL A 37 8.41 7.63 -5.96
CA VAL A 37 8.89 6.65 -4.99
C VAL A 37 7.96 5.43 -4.99
N GLU A 38 8.52 4.24 -5.17
CA GLU A 38 7.76 3.01 -5.08
C GLU A 38 7.39 2.73 -3.63
N VAL A 39 6.15 2.31 -3.41
CA VAL A 39 5.70 1.87 -2.10
C VAL A 39 5.73 0.35 -2.09
N ARG A 40 6.63 -0.23 -1.31
CA ARG A 40 6.75 -1.68 -1.20
C ARG A 40 6.19 -2.14 0.13
N SER A 41 5.47 -3.24 0.11
CA SER A 41 4.90 -3.80 1.32
C SER A 41 6.00 -4.44 2.17
N PRO A 42 6.10 -4.08 3.46
CA PRO A 42 7.01 -4.78 4.36
C PRO A 42 6.42 -6.07 4.92
N PHE A 43 5.18 -6.39 4.55
CA PHE A 43 4.47 -7.56 5.08
C PHE A 43 3.94 -8.41 3.95
N ALA A 44 3.83 -9.71 4.20
CA ALA A 44 3.11 -10.62 3.32
C ALA A 44 1.70 -10.83 3.85
N GLY A 45 0.73 -10.95 2.95
CA GLY A 45 -0.66 -11.16 3.34
C GLY A 45 -1.60 -10.95 2.17
N LEU A 46 -2.87 -10.77 2.46
CA LEU A 46 -3.88 -10.47 1.44
C LEU A 46 -4.29 -9.01 1.54
N LEU A 47 -4.28 -8.33 0.42
CA LEU A 47 -4.70 -6.93 0.36
C LEU A 47 -6.19 -6.84 0.68
N GLN A 48 -6.54 -6.03 1.67
CA GLN A 48 -7.94 -5.83 2.04
C GLN A 48 -8.50 -4.58 1.38
N GLY A 49 -7.66 -3.59 1.13
CA GLY A 49 -8.09 -2.38 0.46
C GLY A 49 -7.07 -1.28 0.58
N PHE A 50 -7.29 -0.23 -0.20
CA PHE A 50 -6.50 0.99 -0.11
C PHE A 50 -7.24 2.00 0.75
N ILE A 51 -6.51 2.60 1.69
CA ILE A 51 -7.06 3.65 2.56
C ILE A 51 -6.96 5.00 1.86
N ALA A 52 -5.82 5.24 1.17
CA ALA A 52 -5.64 6.45 0.39
C ALA A 52 -6.31 6.28 -0.97
N LEU A 53 -6.91 7.34 -1.46
CA LEU A 53 -7.56 7.35 -2.76
C LEU A 53 -6.54 7.61 -3.86
N GLU A 54 -6.87 7.18 -5.08
CA GLU A 54 -6.07 7.48 -6.25
C GLU A 54 -5.93 9.00 -6.40
N THR A 55 -4.71 9.46 -6.64
CA THR A 55 -4.33 10.86 -6.75
C THR A 55 -4.49 11.68 -5.46
N GLU A 56 -4.72 11.03 -4.34
CA GLU A 56 -4.74 11.72 -3.06
C GLU A 56 -3.32 12.13 -2.67
N ARG A 57 -3.19 13.33 -2.11
CA ARG A 57 -1.91 13.76 -1.55
C ARG A 57 -1.74 13.11 -0.18
N VAL A 58 -0.66 12.37 -0.03
CA VAL A 58 -0.37 11.69 1.23
C VAL A 58 0.90 12.26 1.86
N THR A 59 1.00 12.12 3.17
CA THR A 59 2.19 12.56 3.92
C THR A 59 3.07 11.35 4.21
N ASN A 60 4.30 11.63 4.63
CA ASN A 60 5.23 10.59 5.05
C ASN A 60 4.61 9.80 6.20
N ARG A 61 4.63 8.47 6.11
CA ARG A 61 4.10 7.53 7.10
C ARG A 61 2.57 7.52 7.22
N GLN A 62 1.88 8.17 6.31
CA GLN A 62 0.42 8.07 6.27
C GLN A 62 0.01 6.67 5.84
N PRO A 63 -0.93 6.01 6.52
CA PRO A 63 -1.43 4.69 6.07
C PRO A 63 -2.11 4.84 4.72
N ILE A 64 -1.75 3.95 3.77
CA ILE A 64 -2.29 4.00 2.41
C ILE A 64 -3.00 2.72 2.01
N ALA A 65 -2.68 1.60 2.66
CA ALA A 65 -3.30 0.31 2.36
C ALA A 65 -3.25 -0.56 3.61
N TRP A 66 -4.07 -1.61 3.62
CA TRP A 66 -4.03 -2.55 4.73
C TRP A 66 -4.17 -3.97 4.22
N LEU A 67 -3.47 -4.85 4.93
CA LEU A 67 -3.37 -6.26 4.61
C LEU A 67 -3.88 -7.09 5.78
N ARG A 68 -4.39 -8.27 5.47
CA ARG A 68 -4.63 -9.29 6.47
C ARG A 68 -3.50 -10.31 6.37
N THR A 69 -2.77 -10.49 7.45
CA THR A 69 -1.67 -11.46 7.49
C THR A 69 -2.08 -12.66 8.35
N GLU A 70 -1.48 -13.81 8.08
CA GLU A 70 -1.66 -14.97 8.93
C GLU A 70 -0.95 -14.73 10.26
N PRO A 71 -1.55 -15.19 11.38
CA PRO A 71 -0.93 -15.05 12.70
C PRO A 71 0.36 -15.83 12.83
#